data_ba96270695b0240eefb34f062121e86e
#
_entry.id   ba96270695b0240eefb34f062121e86e
#
_cell.length_a   1.000
_cell.length_b   1.000
_cell.length_c   1.000
_cell.angle_alpha   90.00
_cell.angle_beta   90.00
_cell.angle_gamma   90.00
#
_symmetry.space_group_name_H-M   'P 1'
#
loop_
_entity.id
_entity.type
_entity.pdbx_description
1 polymer ?
#
loop_
_entity_poly.entity_id
_entity_poly.type
_entity_poly.pdbx_seq_one_letter_code
_entity_poly.pdbx_strand_id
1 'polypeptide(L)'
;MAALSSTVQPASDSFKENRSSMLELIDHWRSLEQRTIDASNKRLKTFRARGQLSPRERLERLLDPGMPFLQMHSMANYCVENPDRETSVPGASVIVGVGFVEGVRCMIWVDDSGISAGAATESTGFVSTSILEMCIRQKLPVIHLVES
;
A
#
# COMPACT_ATOMS: atom_id res chain seq x y z
N MET A 1 11.86 13.38 31.65
CA MET A 1 12.29 12.44 30.58
C MET A 1 13.68 12.88 30.16
N ALA A 2 14.66 11.96 30.15
CA ALA A 2 15.99 12.26 29.63
C ALA A 2 15.89 12.36 28.08
N ALA A 3 16.38 13.48 27.53
CA ALA A 3 16.47 13.63 26.10
C ALA A 3 17.58 12.72 25.56
N LEU A 4 17.27 11.92 24.52
CA LEU A 4 18.28 11.13 23.82
C LEU A 4 19.15 12.10 23.01
N SER A 5 20.45 12.11 23.27
CA SER A 5 21.41 12.88 22.46
C SER A 5 21.78 12.08 21.21
N SER A 6 21.63 12.69 20.02
CA SER A 6 22.06 12.09 18.78
C SER A 6 23.56 12.28 18.59
N THR A 7 24.25 11.20 18.20
CA THR A 7 25.67 11.22 17.77
C THR A 7 25.82 11.31 16.26
N VAL A 8 24.70 11.41 15.52
CA VAL A 8 24.69 11.49 14.06
C VAL A 8 25.32 12.81 13.60
N GLN A 9 26.28 12.68 12.67
CA GLN A 9 26.98 13.82 12.07
C GLN A 9 26.61 13.92 10.56
N PRO A 10 25.57 14.70 10.20
CA PRO A 10 25.07 14.78 8.82
C PRO A 10 26.11 15.29 7.79
N ALA A 11 27.14 15.99 8.25
CA ALA A 11 28.21 16.52 7.41
C ALA A 11 29.32 15.50 7.12
N SER A 12 29.39 14.38 7.84
CA SER A 12 30.40 13.35 7.65
C SER A 12 30.24 12.61 6.32
N ASP A 13 31.34 12.15 5.75
CA ASP A 13 31.31 11.42 4.48
C ASP A 13 30.61 10.07 4.62
N SER A 14 30.80 9.39 5.76
CA SER A 14 30.07 8.16 6.07
C SER A 14 28.54 8.35 6.12
N PHE A 15 28.06 9.48 6.66
CA PHE A 15 26.63 9.79 6.63
C PHE A 15 26.12 10.01 5.21
N LYS A 16 26.88 10.76 4.39
CA LYS A 16 26.50 11.02 2.98
C LYS A 16 26.44 9.75 2.17
N GLU A 17 27.42 8.84 2.34
CA GLU A 17 27.47 7.55 1.68
C GLU A 17 26.27 6.66 2.10
N ASN A 18 26.05 6.51 3.41
CA ASN A 18 24.92 5.76 3.93
C ASN A 18 23.56 6.33 3.46
N ARG A 19 23.45 7.65 3.40
CA ARG A 19 22.24 8.32 2.89
C ARG A 19 22.03 8.02 1.41
N SER A 20 23.10 8.07 0.58
CA SER A 20 23.00 7.74 -0.84
C SER A 20 22.52 6.31 -1.05
N SER A 21 23.18 5.36 -0.40
CA SER A 21 22.81 3.93 -0.47
C SER A 21 21.38 3.68 0.00
N MET A 22 20.94 4.34 1.07
CA MET A 22 19.55 4.22 1.55
C MET A 22 18.56 4.79 0.54
N LEU A 23 18.86 5.91 -0.11
CA LEU A 23 17.99 6.49 -1.14
C LEU A 23 17.86 5.57 -2.35
N GLU A 24 18.93 4.91 -2.78
CA GLU A 24 18.88 3.92 -3.86
C GLU A 24 17.97 2.73 -3.51
N LEU A 25 18.02 2.24 -2.26
CA LEU A 25 17.13 1.19 -1.78
C LEU A 25 15.67 1.66 -1.76
N ILE A 26 15.40 2.89 -1.34
CA ILE A 26 14.06 3.48 -1.33
C ILE A 26 13.53 3.63 -2.76
N ASP A 27 14.36 4.07 -3.69
CA ASP A 27 13.94 4.22 -5.10
C ASP A 27 13.67 2.85 -5.74
N HIS A 28 14.47 1.84 -5.42
CA HIS A 28 14.20 0.46 -5.83
C HIS A 28 12.86 -0.03 -5.25
N TRP A 29 12.60 0.17 -3.95
CA TRP A 29 11.34 -0.18 -3.32
C TRP A 29 10.15 0.49 -4.02
N ARG A 30 10.23 1.79 -4.27
CA ARG A 30 9.19 2.54 -4.98
C ARG A 30 8.94 2.02 -6.38
N SER A 31 9.98 1.60 -7.10
CA SER A 31 9.84 1.00 -8.42
C SER A 31 9.06 -0.32 -8.37
N LEU A 32 9.22 -1.11 -7.31
CA LEU A 32 8.46 -2.33 -7.07
C LEU A 32 6.99 -2.00 -6.78
N GLU A 33 6.70 -1.03 -5.92
CA GLU A 33 5.33 -0.58 -5.65
C GLU A 33 4.63 -0.07 -6.93
N GLN A 34 5.37 0.63 -7.79
CA GLN A 34 4.85 1.12 -9.06
C GLN A 34 4.36 -0.01 -9.98
N ARG A 35 5.02 -1.19 -9.96
CA ARG A 35 4.55 -2.37 -10.74
C ARG A 35 3.12 -2.77 -10.38
N THR A 36 2.74 -2.66 -9.11
CA THR A 36 1.37 -2.95 -8.65
C THR A 36 0.38 -1.95 -9.24
N ILE A 37 0.74 -0.67 -9.22
CA ILE A 37 -0.08 0.40 -9.81
C ILE A 37 -0.25 0.18 -11.31
N ASP A 38 0.83 -0.13 -12.00
CA ASP A 38 0.81 -0.37 -13.44
C ASP A 38 0.00 -1.62 -13.81
N ALA A 39 0.08 -2.68 -13.00
CA ALA A 39 -0.72 -3.89 -13.18
C ALA A 39 -2.22 -3.60 -13.07
N SER A 40 -2.64 -2.90 -12.02
CA SER A 40 -4.03 -2.48 -11.84
C SER A 40 -4.50 -1.56 -12.97
N ASN A 41 -3.68 -0.60 -13.37
CA ASN A 41 -3.98 0.38 -14.42
C ASN A 41 -4.18 -0.23 -15.82
N LYS A 42 -3.69 -1.44 -16.09
CA LYS A 42 -4.00 -2.13 -17.35
C LYS A 42 -5.51 -2.34 -17.57
N ARG A 43 -6.30 -2.34 -16.48
CA ARG A 43 -7.76 -2.47 -16.52
C ARG A 43 -8.52 -1.14 -16.59
N LEU A 44 -7.85 0.01 -16.59
CA LEU A 44 -8.51 1.32 -16.61
C LEU A 44 -9.51 1.49 -17.76
N LYS A 45 -9.18 1.02 -18.96
CA LYS A 45 -10.11 1.06 -20.12
C LYS A 45 -11.40 0.28 -19.83
N THR A 46 -11.29 -0.86 -19.16
CA THR A 46 -12.45 -1.70 -18.81
C THR A 46 -13.32 -1.01 -17.77
N PHE A 47 -12.72 -0.41 -16.71
CA PHE A 47 -13.46 0.37 -15.73
C PHE A 47 -14.22 1.53 -16.39
N ARG A 48 -13.54 2.30 -17.24
CA ARG A 48 -14.16 3.42 -17.97
C ARG A 48 -15.32 2.98 -18.85
N ALA A 49 -15.16 1.88 -19.61
CA ALA A 49 -16.21 1.34 -20.48
C ALA A 49 -17.46 0.91 -19.69
N ARG A 50 -17.30 0.55 -18.41
CA ARG A 50 -18.39 0.17 -17.50
C ARG A 50 -18.94 1.34 -16.67
N GLY A 51 -18.43 2.54 -16.85
CA GLY A 51 -18.78 3.70 -16.02
C GLY A 51 -18.31 3.58 -14.55
N GLN A 52 -17.32 2.73 -14.30
CA GLN A 52 -16.77 2.47 -12.97
C GLN A 52 -15.51 3.31 -12.71
N LEU A 53 -15.29 3.65 -11.46
CA LEU A 53 -14.01 4.18 -10.98
C LEU A 53 -13.01 3.03 -10.77
N SER A 54 -11.74 3.30 -10.98
CA SER A 54 -10.69 2.38 -10.56
C SER A 54 -10.62 2.27 -9.03
N PRO A 55 -10.03 1.19 -8.48
CA PRO A 55 -9.88 1.04 -7.03
C PRO A 55 -9.20 2.23 -6.35
N ARG A 56 -8.15 2.79 -6.97
CA ARG A 56 -7.44 3.96 -6.44
C ARG A 56 -8.28 5.23 -6.48
N GLU A 57 -9.06 5.45 -7.54
CA GLU A 57 -9.98 6.58 -7.60
C GLU A 57 -11.11 6.50 -6.57
N ARG A 58 -11.57 5.27 -6.26
CA ARG A 58 -12.55 5.06 -5.17
C ARG A 58 -11.93 5.42 -3.82
N LEU A 59 -10.68 4.99 -3.59
CA LEU A 59 -9.93 5.33 -2.39
C LEU A 59 -9.75 6.84 -2.25
N GLU A 60 -9.28 7.52 -3.30
CA GLU A 60 -9.07 8.97 -3.30
C GLU A 60 -10.35 9.76 -2.99
N ARG A 61 -11.51 9.29 -3.48
CA ARG A 61 -12.80 9.93 -3.21
C ARG A 61 -13.33 9.68 -1.82
N LEU A 62 -12.89 8.60 -1.16
CA LEU A 62 -13.30 8.27 0.20
C LEU A 62 -12.51 9.07 1.23
N LEU A 63 -11.22 9.28 0.98
CA LEU A 63 -10.31 9.93 1.92
C LEU A 63 -10.56 11.43 2.03
N ASP A 64 -10.38 11.95 3.23
CA ASP A 64 -10.43 13.39 3.47
C ASP A 64 -9.31 14.11 2.69
N PRO A 65 -9.63 15.18 1.94
CA PRO A 65 -8.65 15.92 1.16
C PRO A 65 -7.51 16.48 2.05
N GLY A 66 -6.27 16.24 1.61
CA GLY A 66 -5.08 16.75 2.32
C GLY A 66 -4.68 15.96 3.55
N MET A 67 -5.43 14.94 3.95
CA MET A 67 -5.05 14.06 5.05
C MET A 67 -4.15 12.91 4.55
N PRO A 68 -3.20 12.43 5.37
CA PRO A 68 -2.30 11.36 4.97
C PRO A 68 -3.03 10.02 4.87
N PHE A 69 -2.63 9.21 3.89
CA PHE A 69 -2.96 7.80 3.81
C PHE A 69 -1.68 6.96 3.97
N LEU A 70 -1.63 6.16 5.02
CA LEU A 70 -0.53 5.22 5.26
C LEU A 70 -0.88 3.88 4.65
N GLN A 71 -0.49 3.65 3.39
CA GLN A 71 -0.65 2.34 2.75
C GLN A 71 0.22 1.30 3.46
N MET A 72 -0.34 0.12 3.65
CA MET A 72 0.30 -1.01 4.33
C MET A 72 0.32 -2.22 3.41
N HIS A 73 1.21 -3.18 3.69
CA HIS A 73 1.30 -4.45 2.97
C HIS A 73 1.50 -4.33 1.45
N SER A 74 2.11 -3.22 0.98
CA SER A 74 2.35 -2.98 -0.45
C SER A 74 3.23 -4.06 -1.13
N MET A 75 3.94 -4.87 -0.34
CA MET A 75 4.82 -5.94 -0.80
C MET A 75 4.32 -7.36 -0.44
N ALA A 76 3.07 -7.50 0.01
CA ALA A 76 2.56 -8.76 0.55
C ALA A 76 2.57 -9.94 -0.44
N ASN A 77 2.52 -9.66 -1.74
CA ASN A 77 2.55 -10.67 -2.80
C ASN A 77 3.92 -10.79 -3.49
N TYR A 78 4.92 -10.00 -3.09
CA TYR A 78 6.22 -10.03 -3.76
C TYR A 78 6.88 -11.41 -3.65
N CYS A 79 7.10 -12.06 -4.79
CA CYS A 79 7.63 -13.42 -4.91
C CYS A 79 6.79 -14.52 -4.22
N VAL A 80 5.51 -14.26 -3.92
CA VAL A 80 4.61 -15.27 -3.35
C VAL A 80 3.95 -16.08 -4.45
N GLU A 81 3.07 -15.48 -5.26
CA GLU A 81 2.39 -16.18 -6.36
C GLU A 81 3.30 -16.36 -7.59
N ASN A 82 4.15 -15.39 -7.85
CA ASN A 82 5.15 -15.45 -8.90
C ASN A 82 6.55 -15.29 -8.28
N PRO A 83 7.38 -16.36 -8.24
CA PRO A 83 8.70 -16.32 -7.63
C PRO A 83 9.75 -15.51 -8.42
N ASP A 84 9.46 -15.15 -9.66
CA ASP A 84 10.35 -14.36 -10.48
C ASP A 84 10.35 -12.89 -10.02
N ARG A 85 11.49 -12.45 -9.49
CA ARG A 85 11.68 -11.08 -8.97
C ARG A 85 11.47 -9.99 -10.00
N GLU A 86 11.74 -10.28 -11.28
CA GLU A 86 11.64 -9.27 -12.34
C GLU A 86 10.20 -9.03 -12.79
N THR A 87 9.35 -10.04 -12.69
CA THR A 87 7.97 -9.98 -13.17
C THR A 87 6.92 -10.08 -12.05
N SER A 88 7.34 -10.36 -10.80
CA SER A 88 6.43 -10.39 -9.66
C SER A 88 5.74 -9.05 -9.44
N VAL A 89 4.42 -9.10 -9.20
CA VAL A 89 3.61 -7.94 -8.81
C VAL A 89 3.52 -7.92 -7.28
N PRO A 90 4.12 -6.92 -6.61
CA PRO A 90 4.27 -6.96 -5.16
C PRO A 90 2.98 -6.83 -4.36
N GLY A 91 2.00 -6.05 -4.85
CA GLY A 91 0.73 -5.85 -4.17
C GLY A 91 -0.19 -7.07 -4.30
N ALA A 92 -0.88 -7.42 -3.23
CA ALA A 92 -2.02 -8.31 -3.28
C ALA A 92 -3.17 -7.67 -4.08
N SER A 93 -4.26 -8.41 -4.34
CA SER A 93 -5.47 -7.88 -4.99
C SER A 93 -6.28 -6.94 -4.10
N VAL A 94 -5.61 -6.25 -3.18
CA VAL A 94 -6.21 -5.30 -2.23
C VAL A 94 -5.27 -4.12 -1.97
N ILE A 95 -5.85 -2.96 -1.69
CA ILE A 95 -5.16 -1.79 -1.18
C ILE A 95 -5.64 -1.58 0.25
N VAL A 96 -4.73 -1.64 1.21
CA VAL A 96 -5.07 -1.45 2.63
C VAL A 96 -4.19 -0.40 3.26
N GLY A 97 -4.74 0.32 4.23
CA GLY A 97 -3.98 1.34 4.95
C GLY A 97 -4.83 2.11 5.94
N VAL A 98 -4.17 2.95 6.71
CA VAL A 98 -4.81 3.86 7.65
C VAL A 98 -4.97 5.23 7.01
N GLY A 99 -6.19 5.73 7.00
CA GLY A 99 -6.55 7.06 6.48
C GLY A 99 -7.59 7.75 7.32
N PHE A 100 -8.09 8.87 6.84
CA PHE A 100 -9.11 9.66 7.51
C PHE A 100 -10.33 9.80 6.62
N VAL A 101 -11.52 9.60 7.21
CA VAL A 101 -12.82 9.77 6.57
C VAL A 101 -13.70 10.57 7.51
N GLU A 102 -14.15 11.74 7.11
CA GLU A 102 -14.92 12.69 7.93
C GLU A 102 -14.22 12.98 9.27
N GLY A 103 -12.89 13.16 9.24
CA GLY A 103 -12.06 13.42 10.42
C GLY A 103 -11.80 12.20 11.31
N VAL A 104 -12.37 11.04 10.99
CA VAL A 104 -12.20 9.80 11.77
C VAL A 104 -11.09 8.95 11.17
N ARG A 105 -10.13 8.55 12.00
CA ARG A 105 -9.06 7.63 11.59
C ARG A 105 -9.62 6.21 11.45
N CYS A 106 -9.54 5.67 10.23
CA CYS A 106 -10.08 4.37 9.87
C CYS A 106 -9.01 3.47 9.24
N MET A 107 -9.19 2.18 9.37
CA MET A 107 -8.59 1.21 8.45
C MET A 107 -9.43 1.19 7.18
N ILE A 108 -8.78 1.43 6.04
CA ILE A 108 -9.41 1.38 4.73
C ILE A 108 -8.95 0.11 4.02
N TRP A 109 -9.88 -0.64 3.47
CA TRP A 109 -9.65 -1.81 2.65
C TRP A 109 -10.38 -1.63 1.32
N VAL A 110 -9.66 -1.70 0.22
CA VAL A 110 -10.20 -1.57 -1.14
C VAL A 110 -9.84 -2.84 -1.91
N ASP A 111 -10.82 -3.54 -2.45
CA ASP A 111 -10.56 -4.62 -3.39
C ASP A 111 -10.02 -4.03 -4.70
N ASP A 112 -8.86 -4.52 -5.15
CA ASP A 112 -8.25 -4.12 -6.41
C ASP A 112 -8.57 -5.14 -7.51
N SER A 113 -9.75 -4.98 -8.11
CA SER A 113 -10.21 -5.82 -9.22
C SER A 113 -9.38 -5.64 -10.51
N GLY A 114 -8.47 -4.67 -10.53
CA GLY A 114 -7.44 -4.54 -11.58
C GLY A 114 -6.38 -5.64 -11.50
N ILE A 115 -6.20 -6.23 -10.33
CA ILE A 115 -5.27 -7.34 -10.07
C ILE A 115 -6.10 -8.61 -9.84
N SER A 116 -5.78 -9.68 -10.56
CA SER A 116 -6.43 -11.01 -10.44
C SER A 116 -7.98 -10.95 -10.44
N ALA A 117 -8.56 -9.92 -11.07
CA ALA A 117 -10.01 -9.65 -11.10
C ALA A 117 -10.65 -9.60 -9.68
N GLY A 118 -9.91 -9.21 -8.67
CA GLY A 118 -10.37 -9.15 -7.27
C GLY A 118 -10.43 -10.52 -6.57
N ALA A 119 -9.86 -11.57 -7.17
CA ALA A 119 -9.84 -12.89 -6.54
C ALA A 119 -9.03 -12.87 -5.25
N ALA A 120 -9.55 -13.54 -4.23
CA ALA A 120 -8.81 -13.77 -3.00
C ALA A 120 -7.66 -14.74 -3.26
N THR A 121 -6.47 -14.39 -2.80
CA THR A 121 -5.23 -15.16 -2.95
C THR A 121 -4.63 -15.44 -1.57
N GLU A 122 -3.55 -16.23 -1.52
CA GLU A 122 -2.86 -16.48 -0.26
C GLU A 122 -2.38 -15.19 0.40
N SER A 123 -1.78 -14.29 -0.39
CA SER A 123 -1.32 -12.98 0.08
C SER A 123 -2.47 -12.09 0.57
N THR A 124 -3.65 -12.14 -0.08
CA THR A 124 -4.86 -11.46 0.40
C THR A 124 -5.31 -11.98 1.76
N GLY A 125 -5.26 -13.30 1.98
CA GLY A 125 -5.56 -13.93 3.28
C GLY A 125 -4.63 -13.45 4.39
N PHE A 126 -3.34 -13.37 4.10
CA PHE A 126 -2.33 -12.82 5.02
C PHE A 126 -2.62 -11.37 5.39
N VAL A 127 -2.87 -10.53 4.40
CA VAL A 127 -3.21 -9.10 4.60
C VAL A 127 -4.45 -8.98 5.47
N SER A 128 -5.51 -9.74 5.16
CA SER A 128 -6.77 -9.74 5.91
C SER A 128 -6.56 -10.01 7.39
N THR A 129 -5.87 -11.09 7.71
CA THR A 129 -5.60 -11.48 9.11
C THR A 129 -4.83 -10.40 9.84
N SER A 130 -3.75 -9.90 9.24
CA SER A 130 -2.89 -8.87 9.84
C SER A 130 -3.65 -7.57 10.14
N ILE A 131 -4.44 -7.07 9.18
CA ILE A 131 -5.15 -5.80 9.39
C ILE A 131 -6.31 -5.93 10.38
N LEU A 132 -7.03 -7.06 10.39
CA LEU A 132 -8.12 -7.28 11.36
C LEU A 132 -7.58 -7.35 12.78
N GLU A 133 -6.45 -8.05 13.01
CA GLU A 133 -5.79 -8.03 14.31
C GLU A 133 -5.39 -6.62 14.74
N MET A 134 -4.84 -5.83 13.82
CA MET A 134 -4.49 -4.44 14.10
C MET A 134 -5.71 -3.61 14.45
N CYS A 135 -6.81 -3.75 13.70
CA CYS A 135 -8.07 -3.04 13.97
C CYS A 135 -8.61 -3.34 15.36
N ILE A 136 -8.59 -4.61 15.77
CA ILE A 136 -9.03 -5.02 17.11
C ILE A 136 -8.13 -4.38 18.18
N ARG A 137 -6.80 -4.49 18.04
CA ARG A 137 -5.84 -3.95 19.02
C ARG A 137 -5.89 -2.43 19.13
N GLN A 138 -6.06 -1.74 18.00
CA GLN A 138 -6.05 -0.27 17.92
C GLN A 138 -7.44 0.36 17.98
N LYS A 139 -8.50 -0.47 18.04
CA LYS A 139 -9.91 -0.04 18.01
C LYS A 139 -10.21 0.87 16.82
N LEU A 140 -9.67 0.52 15.65
CA LEU A 140 -9.91 1.25 14.41
C LEU A 140 -11.19 0.74 13.74
N PRO A 141 -12.11 1.65 13.36
CA PRO A 141 -13.19 1.29 12.45
C PRO A 141 -12.62 0.86 11.10
N VAL A 142 -13.30 -0.08 10.45
CA VAL A 142 -12.91 -0.60 9.12
C VAL A 142 -13.93 -0.15 8.09
N ILE A 143 -13.44 0.41 6.98
CA ILE A 143 -14.24 0.69 5.79
C ILE A 143 -13.74 -0.21 4.67
N HIS A 144 -14.60 -1.08 4.15
CA HIS A 144 -14.26 -1.99 3.07
C HIS A 144 -15.01 -1.60 1.79
N LEU A 145 -14.27 -1.18 0.77
CA LEU A 145 -14.78 -0.93 -0.57
C LEU A 145 -14.72 -2.24 -1.37
N VAL A 146 -15.77 -3.03 -1.24
CA VAL A 146 -15.89 -4.34 -1.89
C VAL A 146 -16.07 -4.19 -3.40
N GLU A 147 -15.36 -5.00 -4.18
CA GLU A 147 -15.55 -5.19 -5.61
C GLU A 147 -15.11 -6.59 -6.03
N SER A 148 -16.05 -7.37 -6.55
CA SER A 148 -15.81 -8.74 -7.05
C SER A 148 -16.47 -8.96 -8.40
#